data_92feb2572c03629104108d2ae25c0b73
#
_entry.id   92feb2572c03629104108d2ae25c0b73
#
_cell.length_a   1.000
_cell.length_b   1.000
_cell.length_c   1.000
_cell.angle_alpha   90.00
_cell.angle_beta   90.00
_cell.angle_gamma   90.00
#
_symmetry.space_group_name_H-M   'P 1'
#
loop_
_entity.id
_entity.type
_entity.pdbx_description
1 polymer ?
#
loop_
_entity_poly.entity_id
_entity_poly.type
_entity_poly.pdbx_seq_one_letter_code
_entity_poly.pdbx_strand_id
1 'polypeptide(L)'
;MVMEKYLLELGEDQVVDISDYTFAANFIWLGNVSGFYATIEDCFCLFAMSGSELSMLLPPLGKLKNLKKAINKCFEIMNSNNSSPHYSRIDYVAQCILEKFAKMLDKDASIFDVFADFIFEKKLVDYIYKADDLISLHGNAYHTKRTEINKFTNTYPNFKIVTLEPEKHAQEIITLSNTWVQNRLKYTPKEQMDDFMEGMYQEKAAIKRMLEYYQKLELMGIVLYIDERLQGYTVGEKINEGVASVLLEKTNFEVLGCAQFIFREFSKILSSQYSCEFINVGDDMGFENLKKVKMSYHPYRLNTKYSIYQKI
;
A
#
# COMPACT_ATOMS: atom_id res chain seq x y z
N MET A 1 -12.76 7.49 -12.07
CA MET A 1 -13.61 6.68 -11.14
C MET A 1 -14.29 7.56 -10.09
N VAL A 2 -15.33 7.05 -9.37
CA VAL A 2 -16.09 7.89 -8.39
C VAL A 2 -15.16 8.40 -7.28
N MET A 3 -14.34 7.54 -6.70
CA MET A 3 -13.42 7.87 -5.61
C MET A 3 -12.41 8.96 -5.97
N GLU A 4 -11.85 8.93 -7.16
CA GLU A 4 -10.83 9.90 -7.64
C GLU A 4 -11.33 11.35 -7.61
N LYS A 5 -12.58 11.57 -7.99
CA LYS A 5 -13.19 12.90 -7.92
C LYS A 5 -13.11 13.49 -6.51
N TYR A 6 -13.38 12.67 -5.50
CA TYR A 6 -13.37 13.12 -4.10
C TYR A 6 -11.95 13.25 -3.53
N LEU A 7 -10.99 12.47 -4.04
CA LEU A 7 -9.58 12.65 -3.68
C LEU A 7 -9.04 14.00 -4.15
N LEU A 8 -9.40 14.43 -5.36
CA LEU A 8 -9.04 15.77 -5.87
C LEU A 8 -9.63 16.89 -5.02
N GLU A 9 -10.80 16.69 -4.41
CA GLU A 9 -11.45 17.69 -3.55
C GLU A 9 -10.78 17.86 -2.17
N LEU A 10 -9.89 16.94 -1.75
CA LEU A 10 -9.13 17.08 -0.50
C LEU A 10 -8.15 18.26 -0.51
N GLY A 11 -7.90 18.84 -1.67
CA GLY A 11 -7.16 20.09 -1.90
C GLY A 11 -6.07 19.98 -2.94
N GLU A 12 -5.99 20.99 -3.80
CA GLU A 12 -5.04 21.09 -4.91
C GLU A 12 -3.57 21.17 -4.45
N ASP A 13 -3.33 21.62 -3.21
CA ASP A 13 -1.97 21.92 -2.71
C ASP A 13 -1.27 20.75 -2.00
N GLN A 14 -1.91 19.61 -1.83
CA GLN A 14 -1.28 18.45 -1.21
C GLN A 14 -1.67 17.16 -1.91
N VAL A 15 -0.71 16.65 -2.57
CA VAL A 15 -0.67 15.30 -3.10
C VAL A 15 -0.88 14.31 -1.96
N VAL A 16 -2.05 13.68 -1.93
CA VAL A 16 -2.29 12.55 -1.04
C VAL A 16 -1.53 11.37 -1.65
N ASP A 17 -0.47 10.95 -0.96
CA ASP A 17 0.44 9.91 -1.41
C ASP A 17 0.40 8.67 -0.51
N ILE A 18 -0.77 8.40 0.05
CA ILE A 18 -1.06 7.21 0.86
C ILE A 18 -1.41 6.05 -0.06
N SER A 19 -0.74 4.91 0.14
CA SER A 19 -0.91 3.72 -0.68
C SER A 19 -2.34 3.16 -0.68
N ASP A 20 -3.06 3.33 0.43
CA ASP A 20 -4.44 2.84 0.59
C ASP A 20 -5.47 3.72 -0.10
N TYR A 21 -5.11 4.94 -0.57
CA TYR A 21 -6.09 5.90 -1.12
C TYR A 21 -6.26 5.77 -2.63
N THR A 22 -6.12 4.56 -3.15
CA THR A 22 -6.38 4.26 -4.54
C THR A 22 -7.49 3.23 -4.68
N PHE A 23 -8.17 3.27 -5.81
CA PHE A 23 -9.18 2.25 -6.09
C PHE A 23 -8.55 0.88 -6.31
N ALA A 24 -7.42 0.82 -7.02
CA ALA A 24 -6.79 -0.45 -7.35
C ALA A 24 -6.27 -1.17 -6.10
N ALA A 25 -5.61 -0.48 -5.17
CA ALA A 25 -5.17 -1.08 -3.91
C ALA A 25 -6.36 -1.68 -3.15
N ASN A 26 -7.43 -0.90 -2.94
CA ASN A 26 -8.62 -1.40 -2.25
C ASN A 26 -9.27 -2.58 -2.98
N PHE A 27 -9.45 -2.49 -4.31
CA PHE A 27 -10.08 -3.55 -5.09
C PHE A 27 -9.29 -4.86 -5.05
N ILE A 28 -7.95 -4.78 -5.13
CA ILE A 28 -7.08 -5.96 -5.13
C ILE A 28 -7.09 -6.65 -3.77
N TRP A 29 -6.94 -5.88 -2.68
CA TRP A 29 -6.76 -6.45 -1.34
C TRP A 29 -8.07 -6.78 -0.61
N LEU A 30 -9.20 -6.14 -0.95
CA LEU A 30 -10.50 -6.33 -0.29
C LEU A 30 -11.28 -7.57 -0.75
N GLY A 31 -10.63 -8.59 -1.16
CA GLY A 31 -11.21 -9.75 -1.79
C GLY A 31 -12.23 -10.55 -1.03
N ASN A 32 -12.15 -10.55 0.26
CA ASN A 32 -13.01 -11.33 1.13
C ASN A 32 -13.93 -10.43 1.99
N VAL A 33 -13.98 -9.15 1.68
CA VAL A 33 -14.78 -8.15 2.39
C VAL A 33 -15.82 -7.58 1.47
N SER A 34 -17.08 -7.49 1.92
CA SER A 34 -18.12 -6.79 1.19
C SER A 34 -17.93 -5.27 1.36
N GLY A 35 -17.50 -4.62 0.29
CA GLY A 35 -17.32 -3.16 0.27
C GLY A 35 -18.60 -2.45 -0.17
N PHE A 36 -18.98 -1.40 0.54
CA PHE A 36 -20.10 -0.52 0.22
C PHE A 36 -19.62 0.92 0.19
N TYR A 37 -20.16 1.74 -0.69
CA TYR A 37 -19.88 3.16 -0.63
C TYR A 37 -21.17 3.98 -0.56
N ALA A 38 -21.08 5.13 0.06
CA ALA A 38 -22.14 6.12 0.13
C ALA A 38 -21.55 7.53 0.02
N THR A 39 -22.36 8.49 -0.40
CA THR A 39 -22.02 9.90 -0.28
C THR A 39 -22.70 10.47 0.98
N ILE A 40 -21.88 10.88 1.96
CA ILE A 40 -22.33 11.39 3.24
C ILE A 40 -21.67 12.76 3.45
N GLU A 41 -22.45 13.81 3.68
CA GLU A 41 -21.97 15.19 3.82
C GLU A 41 -21.05 15.62 2.66
N ASP A 42 -21.44 15.29 1.44
CA ASP A 42 -20.69 15.50 0.20
C ASP A 42 -19.28 14.83 0.20
N CYS A 43 -19.07 13.81 1.03
CA CYS A 43 -17.86 13.01 1.06
C CYS A 43 -18.14 11.59 0.57
N PHE A 44 -17.18 11.01 -0.15
CA PHE A 44 -17.17 9.58 -0.46
C PHE A 44 -16.78 8.80 0.79
N CYS A 45 -17.61 7.85 1.19
CA CYS A 45 -17.41 7.03 2.38
C CYS A 45 -17.41 5.56 1.99
N LEU A 46 -16.29 4.87 2.21
CA LEU A 46 -16.11 3.45 1.90
C LEU A 46 -16.25 2.62 3.17
N PHE A 47 -17.34 1.87 3.24
CA PHE A 47 -17.59 0.93 4.32
C PHE A 47 -17.18 -0.48 3.91
N ALA A 48 -16.81 -1.27 4.91
CA ALA A 48 -16.48 -2.67 4.77
C ALA A 48 -17.26 -3.48 5.81
N MET A 49 -17.84 -4.59 5.39
CA MET A 49 -18.50 -5.54 6.26
C MET A 49 -17.65 -6.81 6.37
N SER A 50 -17.24 -7.13 7.59
CA SER A 50 -16.56 -8.37 7.93
C SER A 50 -17.44 -9.15 8.91
N GLY A 51 -17.99 -10.28 8.48
CA GLY A 51 -19.05 -10.96 9.23
C GLY A 51 -20.29 -10.06 9.36
N SER A 52 -20.69 -9.74 10.60
CA SER A 52 -21.81 -8.82 10.91
C SER A 52 -21.36 -7.40 11.30
N GLU A 53 -20.07 -7.11 11.22
CA GLU A 53 -19.52 -5.85 11.70
C GLU A 53 -19.20 -4.90 10.56
N LEU A 54 -19.64 -3.65 10.71
CA LEU A 54 -19.43 -2.57 9.76
C LEU A 54 -18.31 -1.65 10.25
N SER A 55 -17.31 -1.45 9.40
CA SER A 55 -16.21 -0.50 9.64
C SER A 55 -15.95 0.32 8.38
N MET A 56 -15.09 1.32 8.47
CA MET A 56 -14.62 2.05 7.31
C MET A 56 -13.13 1.77 7.07
N LEU A 57 -12.77 1.59 5.82
CA LEU A 57 -11.39 1.32 5.39
C LEU A 57 -10.59 2.60 5.16
N LEU A 58 -11.28 3.71 4.92
CA LEU A 58 -10.70 5.01 4.66
C LEU A 58 -11.51 6.08 5.39
N PRO A 59 -10.91 7.23 5.76
CA PRO A 59 -11.69 8.37 6.19
C PRO A 59 -12.61 8.84 5.06
N PRO A 60 -13.67 9.61 5.38
CA PRO A 60 -14.45 10.27 4.35
C PRO A 60 -13.55 11.12 3.43
N LEU A 61 -13.66 10.93 2.12
CA LEU A 61 -12.90 11.65 1.10
C LEU A 61 -13.78 12.73 0.49
N GLY A 62 -13.28 13.96 0.36
CA GLY A 62 -14.03 15.09 -0.18
C GLY A 62 -13.53 16.41 0.37
N LYS A 63 -14.34 17.46 0.28
CA LYS A 63 -13.93 18.78 0.78
C LYS A 63 -13.61 18.73 2.27
N LEU A 64 -12.41 19.19 2.60
CA LEU A 64 -11.85 19.09 3.95
C LEU A 64 -12.78 19.67 5.03
N LYS A 65 -13.48 20.78 4.73
CA LYS A 65 -14.45 21.42 5.66
C LYS A 65 -15.58 20.49 6.11
N ASN A 66 -15.88 19.44 5.36
CA ASN A 66 -16.96 18.50 5.65
C ASN A 66 -16.44 17.27 6.45
N LEU A 67 -15.12 17.09 6.56
CA LEU A 67 -14.50 15.88 7.10
C LEU A 67 -15.04 15.47 8.47
N LYS A 68 -15.01 16.37 9.46
CA LYS A 68 -15.43 16.05 10.84
C LYS A 68 -16.92 15.69 10.91
N LYS A 69 -17.75 16.41 10.15
CA LYS A 69 -19.19 16.16 10.10
C LYS A 69 -19.49 14.80 9.46
N ALA A 70 -18.78 14.47 8.37
CA ALA A 70 -18.88 13.18 7.71
C ALA A 70 -18.41 12.04 8.62
N ILE A 71 -17.27 12.20 9.33
CA ILE A 71 -16.77 11.23 10.31
C ILE A 71 -17.85 10.94 11.38
N ASN A 72 -18.42 11.98 12.00
CA ASN A 72 -19.46 11.82 13.02
C ASN A 72 -20.65 11.01 12.47
N LYS A 73 -21.11 11.36 11.26
CA LYS A 73 -22.26 10.68 10.63
C LYS A 73 -21.94 9.22 10.28
N CYS A 74 -20.72 8.94 9.87
CA CYS A 74 -20.27 7.56 9.63
C CYS A 74 -20.26 6.74 10.91
N PHE A 75 -19.81 7.31 12.04
CA PHE A 75 -19.88 6.63 13.34
C PHE A 75 -21.33 6.39 13.79
N GLU A 76 -22.26 7.34 13.60
CA GLU A 76 -23.68 7.10 13.88
C GLU A 76 -24.21 5.89 13.09
N ILE A 77 -23.87 5.79 11.81
CA ILE A 77 -24.29 4.68 10.96
C ILE A 77 -23.68 3.36 11.45
N MET A 78 -22.37 3.32 11.70
CA MET A 78 -21.69 2.11 12.17
C MET A 78 -22.24 1.67 13.54
N ASN A 79 -22.39 2.59 14.48
CA ASN A 79 -22.92 2.30 15.82
C ASN A 79 -24.36 1.76 15.80
N SER A 80 -25.16 2.20 14.83
CA SER A 80 -26.54 1.72 14.67
C SER A 80 -26.65 0.35 14.03
N ASN A 81 -25.60 -0.10 13.35
CA ASN A 81 -25.59 -1.37 12.62
C ASN A 81 -24.72 -2.44 13.29
N ASN A 82 -23.76 -2.06 14.13
CA ASN A 82 -22.92 -2.99 14.86
C ASN A 82 -23.57 -3.47 16.16
N SER A 83 -23.23 -4.66 16.59
CA SER A 83 -23.67 -5.22 17.88
C SER A 83 -23.11 -4.45 19.10
N SER A 84 -21.99 -3.74 18.89
CA SER A 84 -21.37 -2.87 19.89
C SER A 84 -20.63 -1.71 19.19
N PRO A 85 -20.67 -0.49 19.74
CA PRO A 85 -19.88 0.65 19.24
C PRO A 85 -18.36 0.38 19.21
N HIS A 86 -17.87 -0.56 20.00
CA HIS A 86 -16.43 -0.95 19.99
C HIS A 86 -15.96 -1.54 18.65
N TYR A 87 -16.88 -2.04 17.82
CA TYR A 87 -16.57 -2.54 16.48
C TYR A 87 -16.53 -1.43 15.42
N SER A 88 -17.05 -0.26 15.75
CA SER A 88 -17.08 0.90 14.85
C SER A 88 -15.72 1.57 14.83
N ARG A 89 -15.09 1.58 13.66
CA ARG A 89 -13.78 2.24 13.46
C ARG A 89 -13.63 2.73 12.03
N ILE A 90 -12.74 3.71 11.86
CA ILE A 90 -12.27 4.17 10.56
C ILE A 90 -10.77 3.90 10.52
N ASP A 91 -10.36 3.06 9.59
CA ASP A 91 -8.96 2.68 9.39
C ASP A 91 -8.24 3.61 8.40
N TYR A 92 -6.94 3.49 8.29
CA TYR A 92 -6.04 4.18 7.35
C TYR A 92 -6.20 5.70 7.30
N VAL A 93 -6.53 6.32 8.42
CA VAL A 93 -6.68 7.79 8.52
C VAL A 93 -5.29 8.42 8.52
N ALA A 94 -4.94 9.09 7.43
CA ALA A 94 -3.63 9.72 7.27
C ALA A 94 -3.47 10.93 8.22
N GLN A 95 -2.36 10.98 8.94
CA GLN A 95 -2.03 12.08 9.86
C GLN A 95 -2.07 13.44 9.15
N CYS A 96 -1.51 13.51 7.95
CA CYS A 96 -1.45 14.76 7.18
C CYS A 96 -2.83 15.34 6.86
N ILE A 97 -3.86 14.50 6.64
CA ILE A 97 -5.24 14.98 6.41
C ILE A 97 -5.83 15.57 7.68
N LEU A 98 -5.62 14.91 8.82
CA LEU A 98 -6.10 15.40 10.12
C LEU A 98 -5.44 16.73 10.50
N GLU A 99 -4.13 16.83 10.30
CA GLU A 99 -3.36 18.05 10.54
C GLU A 99 -3.82 19.20 9.65
N LYS A 100 -4.07 18.93 8.37
CA LYS A 100 -4.58 19.93 7.44
C LYS A 100 -5.96 20.42 7.86
N PHE A 101 -6.83 19.52 8.28
CA PHE A 101 -8.16 19.87 8.80
C PHE A 101 -8.05 20.74 10.07
N ALA A 102 -7.22 20.35 11.04
CA ALA A 102 -7.04 21.11 12.27
C ALA A 102 -6.54 22.53 11.98
N LYS A 103 -5.51 22.67 11.16
CA LYS A 103 -4.95 23.97 10.74
C LYS A 103 -5.93 24.85 9.95
N MET A 104 -6.89 24.25 9.25
CA MET A 104 -7.96 24.99 8.56
C MET A 104 -8.91 25.65 9.55
N LEU A 105 -9.13 25.04 10.72
CA LEU A 105 -10.00 25.59 11.78
C LEU A 105 -9.26 26.63 12.61
N ASP A 106 -8.05 26.33 13.02
CA ASP A 106 -7.15 27.22 13.74
C ASP A 106 -5.70 26.83 13.41
N LYS A 107 -4.88 27.83 13.11
CA LYS A 107 -3.48 27.64 12.69
C LYS A 107 -2.64 26.86 13.71
N ASP A 108 -2.96 27.02 15.00
CA ASP A 108 -2.25 26.41 16.12
C ASP A 108 -3.01 25.19 16.71
N ALA A 109 -4.14 24.80 16.11
CA ALA A 109 -4.93 23.68 16.59
C ALA A 109 -4.20 22.33 16.41
N SER A 110 -4.22 21.53 17.46
CA SER A 110 -3.78 20.14 17.41
C SER A 110 -4.91 19.23 16.91
N ILE A 111 -4.53 18.14 16.24
CA ILE A 111 -5.50 17.11 15.82
C ILE A 111 -6.25 16.51 17.02
N PHE A 112 -5.58 16.39 18.15
CA PHE A 112 -6.16 15.80 19.37
C PHE A 112 -7.20 16.70 20.04
N ASP A 113 -7.04 18.02 19.91
CA ASP A 113 -8.03 18.98 20.41
C ASP A 113 -9.25 19.04 19.50
N VAL A 114 -9.02 19.11 18.18
CA VAL A 114 -10.09 19.17 17.19
C VAL A 114 -10.95 17.91 17.17
N PHE A 115 -10.33 16.76 17.38
CA PHE A 115 -10.96 15.45 17.41
C PHE A 115 -10.99 14.85 18.81
N ALA A 116 -11.21 15.68 19.85
CA ALA A 116 -11.19 15.24 21.25
C ALA A 116 -12.21 14.13 21.58
N ASP A 117 -13.27 14.00 20.77
CA ASP A 117 -14.29 12.95 20.88
C ASP A 117 -13.84 11.57 20.36
N PHE A 118 -12.61 11.46 19.84
CA PHE A 118 -12.08 10.25 19.24
C PHE A 118 -10.82 9.77 19.93
N ILE A 119 -10.60 8.46 19.85
CA ILE A 119 -9.36 7.78 20.23
C ILE A 119 -8.58 7.49 18.94
N PHE A 120 -7.31 7.82 18.94
CA PHE A 120 -6.39 7.58 17.84
C PHE A 120 -5.44 6.43 18.19
N GLU A 121 -5.51 5.37 17.43
CA GLU A 121 -4.57 4.27 17.53
C GLU A 121 -3.64 4.29 16.33
N LYS A 122 -2.33 4.55 16.56
CA LYS A 122 -1.34 4.49 15.49
C LYS A 122 -1.22 3.05 15.00
N LYS A 123 -1.48 2.81 13.72
CA LYS A 123 -1.45 1.48 13.12
C LYS A 123 -0.17 1.28 12.32
N LEU A 124 -0.08 1.88 11.18
CA LEU A 124 0.90 1.58 10.16
C LEU A 124 1.55 2.87 9.65
N VAL A 125 2.63 2.72 8.91
CA VAL A 125 3.39 3.83 8.34
C VAL A 125 3.78 3.48 6.92
N ASP A 126 3.40 4.30 5.94
CA ASP A 126 3.90 4.15 4.58
C ASP A 126 5.32 4.69 4.45
N TYR A 127 6.13 3.97 3.70
CA TYR A 127 7.52 4.31 3.41
C TYR A 127 7.61 4.92 2.01
N ILE A 128 8.02 6.18 1.92
CA ILE A 128 8.11 6.92 0.68
C ILE A 128 9.55 7.28 0.39
N TYR A 129 10.01 6.94 -0.79
CA TYR A 129 11.37 7.19 -1.26
C TYR A 129 11.37 8.17 -2.42
N LYS A 130 12.48 8.88 -2.61
CA LYS A 130 12.76 9.55 -3.87
C LYS A 130 13.18 8.50 -4.90
N ALA A 131 12.59 8.57 -6.09
CA ALA A 131 12.94 7.65 -7.17
C ALA A 131 14.42 7.71 -7.52
N ASP A 132 15.00 8.92 -7.56
CA ASP A 132 16.42 9.13 -7.84
C ASP A 132 17.34 8.45 -6.84
N ASP A 133 16.99 8.43 -5.55
CA ASP A 133 17.78 7.74 -4.52
C ASP A 133 17.78 6.22 -4.73
N LEU A 134 16.61 5.65 -5.07
CA LEU A 134 16.46 4.22 -5.37
C LEU A 134 17.19 3.80 -6.66
N ILE A 135 17.24 4.69 -7.65
CA ILE A 135 17.87 4.45 -8.95
C ILE A 135 19.39 4.56 -8.84
N SER A 136 19.87 5.68 -8.31
CA SER A 136 21.30 5.96 -8.21
C SER A 136 22.00 5.16 -7.12
N LEU A 137 21.28 4.91 -6.02
CA LEU A 137 21.81 4.31 -4.78
C LEU A 137 23.12 4.98 -4.34
N HIS A 138 23.21 6.31 -4.49
CA HIS A 138 24.44 7.07 -4.25
C HIS A 138 24.80 7.15 -2.76
N GLY A 139 26.09 7.24 -2.47
CA GLY A 139 26.60 7.42 -1.12
C GLY A 139 26.84 6.12 -0.35
N ASN A 140 27.42 6.27 0.84
CA ASN A 140 27.84 5.14 1.68
C ASN A 140 26.65 4.37 2.28
N ALA A 141 25.54 5.06 2.54
CA ALA A 141 24.32 4.47 3.08
C ALA A 141 23.76 3.33 2.19
N TYR A 142 23.92 3.45 0.87
CA TYR A 142 23.46 2.44 -0.08
C TYR A 142 24.53 1.45 -0.54
N HIS A 143 25.72 1.44 0.10
CA HIS A 143 26.83 0.55 -0.29
C HIS A 143 26.40 -0.93 -0.39
N THR A 144 25.71 -1.43 0.63
CA THR A 144 25.25 -2.82 0.67
C THR A 144 24.29 -3.12 -0.50
N LYS A 145 23.34 -2.20 -0.81
CA LYS A 145 22.39 -2.38 -1.91
C LYS A 145 23.10 -2.45 -3.26
N ARG A 146 24.08 -1.56 -3.49
CA ARG A 146 24.91 -1.63 -4.72
C ARG A 146 25.69 -2.94 -4.80
N THR A 147 26.26 -3.40 -3.69
CA THR A 147 27.02 -4.67 -3.65
C THR A 147 26.13 -5.85 -3.98
N GLU A 148 24.91 -5.91 -3.41
CA GLU A 148 23.92 -6.97 -3.69
C GLU A 148 23.51 -6.97 -5.18
N ILE A 149 23.24 -5.80 -5.75
CA ILE A 149 22.88 -5.67 -7.17
C ILE A 149 24.05 -6.05 -8.08
N ASN A 150 25.27 -5.59 -7.79
CA ASN A 150 26.45 -5.94 -8.57
C ASN A 150 26.73 -7.45 -8.51
N LYS A 151 26.56 -8.06 -7.34
CA LYS A 151 26.68 -9.51 -7.19
C LYS A 151 25.64 -10.24 -8.05
N PHE A 152 24.38 -9.77 -8.03
CA PHE A 152 23.32 -10.32 -8.87
C PHE A 152 23.68 -10.27 -10.35
N THR A 153 24.03 -9.10 -10.88
CA THR A 153 24.34 -8.94 -12.32
C THR A 153 25.56 -9.72 -12.76
N ASN A 154 26.56 -9.88 -11.88
CA ASN A 154 27.76 -10.69 -12.18
C ASN A 154 27.48 -12.19 -12.11
N THR A 155 26.60 -12.64 -11.22
CA THR A 155 26.28 -14.06 -11.04
C THR A 155 25.30 -14.56 -12.11
N TYR A 156 24.38 -13.70 -12.55
CA TYR A 156 23.31 -14.05 -13.48
C TYR A 156 23.34 -13.18 -14.74
N PRO A 157 24.34 -13.33 -15.63
CA PRO A 157 24.50 -12.45 -16.79
C PRO A 157 23.35 -12.58 -17.81
N ASN A 158 22.62 -13.69 -17.80
CA ASN A 158 21.50 -13.96 -18.73
C ASN A 158 20.15 -13.53 -18.16
N PHE A 159 20.12 -12.50 -17.29
CA PHE A 159 18.86 -11.95 -16.83
C PHE A 159 18.15 -11.14 -17.93
N LYS A 160 16.82 -11.12 -17.86
CA LYS A 160 15.98 -10.37 -18.78
C LYS A 160 14.82 -9.74 -17.99
N ILE A 161 14.57 -8.45 -18.20
CA ILE A 161 13.41 -7.75 -17.69
C ILE A 161 12.45 -7.50 -18.84
N VAL A 162 11.19 -7.81 -18.63
CA VAL A 162 10.14 -7.53 -19.59
C VAL A 162 8.93 -6.93 -18.89
N THR A 163 8.14 -6.16 -19.62
CA THR A 163 6.84 -5.64 -19.14
C THR A 163 5.93 -6.81 -18.78
N LEU A 164 5.23 -6.70 -17.66
CA LEU A 164 4.27 -7.71 -17.24
C LEU A 164 3.05 -7.68 -18.17
N GLU A 165 2.76 -8.81 -18.76
CA GLU A 165 1.56 -9.06 -19.56
C GLU A 165 0.84 -10.28 -18.93
N PRO A 166 -0.33 -10.10 -18.29
CA PRO A 166 -1.01 -11.19 -17.57
C PRO A 166 -1.25 -12.42 -18.45
N GLU A 167 -1.60 -12.23 -19.70
CA GLU A 167 -1.89 -13.33 -20.64
C GLU A 167 -0.68 -14.26 -20.85
N LYS A 168 0.54 -13.73 -20.70
CA LYS A 168 1.79 -14.47 -20.87
C LYS A 168 2.37 -14.97 -19.55
N HIS A 169 2.25 -14.16 -18.48
CA HIS A 169 3.04 -14.35 -17.26
C HIS A 169 2.22 -14.86 -16.05
N ALA A 170 0.87 -14.90 -16.13
CA ALA A 170 0.04 -15.23 -14.98
C ALA A 170 0.39 -16.57 -14.34
N GLN A 171 0.56 -17.61 -15.14
CA GLN A 171 0.86 -18.95 -14.63
C GLN A 171 2.21 -19.02 -13.92
N GLU A 172 3.22 -18.34 -14.44
CA GLU A 172 4.57 -18.32 -13.86
C GLU A 172 4.59 -17.50 -12.57
N ILE A 173 3.87 -16.36 -12.51
CA ILE A 173 3.69 -15.52 -11.32
C ILE A 173 3.02 -16.32 -10.19
N ILE A 174 1.95 -17.06 -10.51
CA ILE A 174 1.26 -17.93 -9.54
C ILE A 174 2.20 -19.03 -9.05
N THR A 175 2.97 -19.63 -9.95
CA THR A 175 3.93 -20.68 -9.61
C THR A 175 5.05 -20.16 -8.71
N LEU A 176 5.65 -19.01 -9.03
CA LEU A 176 6.66 -18.36 -8.19
C LEU A 176 6.08 -18.04 -6.79
N SER A 177 4.87 -17.49 -6.75
CA SER A 177 4.21 -17.13 -5.49
C SER A 177 3.93 -18.35 -4.61
N ASN A 178 3.45 -19.46 -5.20
CA ASN A 178 3.24 -20.70 -4.48
C ASN A 178 4.57 -21.31 -3.98
N THR A 179 5.62 -21.30 -4.78
CA THR A 179 6.96 -21.77 -4.40
C THR A 179 7.52 -20.93 -3.26
N TRP A 180 7.32 -19.61 -3.32
CA TRP A 180 7.72 -18.71 -2.24
C TRP A 180 7.04 -19.06 -0.91
N VAL A 181 5.72 -19.30 -0.92
CA VAL A 181 4.95 -19.71 0.27
C VAL A 181 5.49 -21.02 0.82
N GLN A 182 5.67 -22.04 -0.03
CA GLN A 182 6.18 -23.35 0.38
C GLN A 182 7.57 -23.25 1.03
N ASN A 183 8.44 -22.43 0.48
CA ASN A 183 9.76 -22.22 1.04
C ASN A 183 9.69 -21.44 2.37
N ARG A 184 8.84 -20.43 2.46
CA ARG A 184 8.69 -19.62 3.68
C ARG A 184 8.10 -20.42 4.84
N LEU A 185 7.18 -21.34 4.58
CA LEU A 185 6.58 -22.24 5.57
C LEU A 185 7.63 -23.04 6.36
N LYS A 186 8.74 -23.42 5.71
CA LYS A 186 9.84 -24.16 6.36
C LYS A 186 10.50 -23.40 7.51
N TYR A 187 10.41 -22.07 7.50
CA TYR A 187 11.06 -21.16 8.45
C TYR A 187 10.07 -20.38 9.32
N THR A 188 8.77 -20.59 9.15
CA THR A 188 7.73 -19.88 9.94
C THR A 188 7.53 -20.61 11.28
N PRO A 189 7.67 -19.91 12.42
CA PRO A 189 7.40 -20.47 13.73
C PRO A 189 5.95 -20.97 13.85
N LYS A 190 5.74 -22.04 14.64
CA LYS A 190 4.41 -22.65 14.79
C LYS A 190 3.37 -21.67 15.34
N GLU A 191 3.76 -20.82 16.28
CA GLU A 191 2.90 -19.81 16.90
C GLU A 191 2.46 -18.68 15.93
N GLN A 192 3.14 -18.52 14.81
CA GLN A 192 2.83 -17.53 13.76
C GLN A 192 2.21 -18.17 12.52
N MET A 193 1.98 -19.48 12.54
CA MET A 193 1.58 -20.22 11.36
C MET A 193 0.19 -19.83 10.85
N ASP A 194 -0.77 -19.66 11.76
CA ASP A 194 -2.15 -19.33 11.39
C ASP A 194 -2.23 -17.93 10.77
N ASP A 195 -1.63 -16.94 11.40
CA ASP A 195 -1.57 -15.55 10.87
C ASP A 195 -0.85 -15.52 9.52
N PHE A 196 0.26 -16.27 9.40
CA PHE A 196 0.99 -16.38 8.13
C PHE A 196 0.12 -16.98 7.04
N MET A 197 -0.59 -18.08 7.32
CA MET A 197 -1.44 -18.75 6.33
C MET A 197 -2.62 -17.87 5.91
N GLU A 198 -3.23 -17.15 6.84
CA GLU A 198 -4.30 -16.19 6.53
C GLU A 198 -3.78 -15.07 5.62
N GLY A 199 -2.65 -14.46 5.95
CA GLY A 199 -2.01 -13.45 5.10
C GLY A 199 -1.69 -13.97 3.70
N MET A 200 -1.19 -15.22 3.58
CA MET A 200 -0.92 -15.85 2.28
C MET A 200 -2.18 -16.15 1.47
N TYR A 201 -3.28 -16.50 2.15
CA TYR A 201 -4.56 -16.68 1.49
C TYR A 201 -5.09 -15.38 0.90
N GLN A 202 -5.00 -14.29 1.64
CA GLN A 202 -5.37 -12.95 1.20
C GLN A 202 -4.49 -12.48 0.04
N GLU A 203 -3.16 -12.67 0.15
CA GLU A 203 -2.21 -12.31 -0.92
C GLU A 203 -2.47 -13.11 -2.22
N LYS A 204 -2.79 -14.40 -2.11
CA LYS A 204 -3.13 -15.23 -3.27
C LYS A 204 -4.38 -14.71 -3.99
N ALA A 205 -5.39 -14.30 -3.24
CA ALA A 205 -6.59 -13.69 -3.79
C ALA A 205 -6.28 -12.32 -4.45
N ALA A 206 -5.42 -11.53 -3.81
CA ALA A 206 -4.95 -10.25 -4.35
C ALA A 206 -4.19 -10.44 -5.67
N ILE A 207 -3.26 -11.39 -5.75
CA ILE A 207 -2.51 -11.72 -6.98
C ILE A 207 -3.47 -12.12 -8.11
N LYS A 208 -4.47 -12.96 -7.81
CA LYS A 208 -5.46 -13.38 -8.82
C LYS A 208 -6.22 -12.18 -9.38
N ARG A 209 -6.72 -11.29 -8.52
CA ARG A 209 -7.44 -10.09 -8.95
C ARG A 209 -6.53 -9.11 -9.71
N MET A 210 -5.33 -8.91 -9.21
CA MET A 210 -4.33 -8.08 -9.87
C MET A 210 -4.12 -8.55 -11.32
N LEU A 211 -3.93 -9.86 -11.55
CA LEU A 211 -3.74 -10.42 -12.89
C LEU A 211 -5.01 -10.30 -13.75
N GLU A 212 -6.18 -10.59 -13.19
CA GLU A 212 -7.46 -10.57 -13.91
C GLU A 212 -7.88 -9.16 -14.35
N TYR A 213 -7.59 -8.15 -13.52
CA TYR A 213 -8.03 -6.77 -13.75
C TYR A 213 -6.88 -5.82 -14.10
N TYR A 214 -5.70 -6.34 -14.37
CA TYR A 214 -4.46 -5.60 -14.60
C TYR A 214 -4.64 -4.40 -15.53
N GLN A 215 -5.19 -4.65 -16.73
CA GLN A 215 -5.42 -3.61 -17.74
C GLN A 215 -6.51 -2.59 -17.30
N LYS A 216 -7.59 -3.08 -16.69
CA LYS A 216 -8.71 -2.22 -16.24
C LYS A 216 -8.33 -1.31 -15.08
N LEU A 217 -7.36 -1.73 -14.28
CA LEU A 217 -6.82 -0.97 -13.15
C LEU A 217 -5.61 -0.12 -13.54
N GLU A 218 -5.24 -0.12 -14.83
CA GLU A 218 -4.09 0.63 -15.36
C GLU A 218 -2.79 0.37 -14.59
N LEU A 219 -2.59 -0.89 -14.19
CA LEU A 219 -1.42 -1.29 -13.42
C LEU A 219 -0.16 -1.30 -14.28
N MET A 220 0.96 -1.05 -13.63
CA MET A 220 2.30 -1.09 -14.21
C MET A 220 3.07 -2.24 -13.58
N GLY A 221 3.83 -2.99 -14.36
CA GLY A 221 4.60 -4.08 -13.78
C GLY A 221 5.69 -4.61 -14.70
N ILE A 222 6.64 -5.27 -14.09
CA ILE A 222 7.72 -5.99 -14.76
C ILE A 222 7.89 -7.38 -14.17
N VAL A 223 8.43 -8.26 -14.99
CA VAL A 223 8.89 -9.59 -14.59
C VAL A 223 10.37 -9.74 -14.90
N LEU A 224 11.06 -10.47 -14.05
CA LEU A 224 12.49 -10.75 -14.14
C LEU A 224 12.70 -12.23 -14.41
N TYR A 225 13.38 -12.53 -15.51
CA TYR A 225 13.82 -13.87 -15.89
C TYR A 225 15.31 -14.04 -15.66
N ILE A 226 15.74 -15.26 -15.32
CA ILE A 226 17.11 -15.74 -15.37
C ILE A 226 17.07 -17.09 -16.05
N ASP A 227 17.86 -17.26 -17.13
CA ASP A 227 17.89 -18.50 -17.92
C ASP A 227 16.48 -19.02 -18.27
N GLU A 228 15.64 -18.12 -18.81
CA GLU A 228 14.24 -18.35 -19.22
C GLU A 228 13.29 -18.82 -18.09
N ARG A 229 13.68 -18.64 -16.83
CA ARG A 229 12.82 -18.91 -15.66
C ARG A 229 12.47 -17.64 -14.95
N LEU A 230 11.19 -17.43 -14.66
CA LEU A 230 10.73 -16.27 -13.90
C LEU A 230 11.22 -16.33 -12.45
N GLN A 231 11.96 -15.31 -12.02
CA GLN A 231 12.59 -15.22 -10.70
C GLN A 231 12.01 -14.06 -9.86
N GLY A 232 11.25 -13.18 -10.46
CA GLY A 232 10.62 -12.08 -9.73
C GLY A 232 9.60 -11.33 -10.57
N TYR A 233 8.70 -10.67 -9.88
CA TYR A 233 7.79 -9.69 -10.46
C TYR A 233 7.54 -8.56 -9.47
N THR A 234 7.21 -7.40 -9.99
CA THR A 234 6.75 -6.26 -9.21
C THR A 234 5.65 -5.55 -9.98
N VAL A 235 4.63 -5.09 -9.25
CA VAL A 235 3.47 -4.40 -9.81
C VAL A 235 3.16 -3.19 -8.95
N GLY A 236 2.85 -2.10 -9.61
CA GLY A 236 2.47 -0.85 -8.98
C GLY A 236 1.36 -0.14 -9.74
N GLU A 237 0.98 0.98 -9.21
CA GLU A 237 0.01 1.91 -9.79
C GLU A 237 0.48 3.35 -9.60
N LYS A 238 -0.10 4.26 -10.35
CA LYS A 238 0.10 5.69 -10.15
C LYS A 238 -0.92 6.20 -9.11
N ILE A 239 -0.44 6.73 -7.98
CA ILE A 239 -1.31 7.33 -6.97
C ILE A 239 -1.76 8.72 -7.45
N ASN A 240 -0.81 9.49 -8.02
CA ASN A 240 -1.01 10.82 -8.59
C ASN A 240 0.11 11.16 -9.57
N GLU A 241 0.19 12.40 -10.05
CA GLU A 241 1.14 12.78 -11.10
C GLU A 241 2.61 12.56 -10.73
N GLY A 242 2.98 12.70 -9.47
CA GLY A 242 4.38 12.59 -9.02
C GLY A 242 4.70 11.34 -8.21
N VAL A 243 3.70 10.50 -7.89
CA VAL A 243 3.87 9.38 -6.96
C VAL A 243 3.29 8.09 -7.51
N ALA A 244 4.10 7.03 -7.49
CA ALA A 244 3.64 5.66 -7.73
C ALA A 244 3.62 4.86 -6.43
N SER A 245 2.77 3.84 -6.37
CA SER A 245 2.76 2.83 -5.31
C SER A 245 3.25 1.49 -5.86
N VAL A 246 4.03 0.77 -5.05
CA VAL A 246 4.32 -0.65 -5.28
C VAL A 246 3.29 -1.47 -4.52
N LEU A 247 2.40 -2.13 -5.24
CA LEU A 247 1.29 -2.91 -4.68
C LEU A 247 1.70 -4.32 -4.29
N LEU A 248 2.49 -4.95 -5.15
CA LEU A 248 2.93 -6.34 -5.00
C LEU A 248 4.33 -6.50 -5.58
N GLU A 249 5.22 -7.09 -4.80
CA GLU A 249 6.53 -7.51 -5.26
C GLU A 249 6.86 -8.89 -4.66
N LYS A 250 7.30 -9.80 -5.50
CA LYS A 250 7.78 -11.10 -5.04
C LYS A 250 8.94 -11.59 -5.89
N THR A 251 9.95 -12.10 -5.22
CA THR A 251 11.16 -12.63 -5.85
C THR A 251 11.52 -13.98 -5.25
N ASN A 252 12.23 -14.78 -6.02
CA ASN A 252 12.86 -15.97 -5.49
C ASN A 252 13.98 -15.57 -4.53
N PHE A 253 13.81 -15.81 -3.23
CA PHE A 253 14.78 -15.41 -2.20
C PHE A 253 16.08 -16.24 -2.24
N GLU A 254 16.12 -17.36 -2.95
CA GLU A 254 17.35 -18.14 -3.18
C GLU A 254 18.27 -17.44 -4.20
N VAL A 255 17.74 -16.50 -4.98
CA VAL A 255 18.49 -15.69 -5.94
C VAL A 255 18.96 -14.41 -5.27
N LEU A 256 20.19 -14.40 -4.80
CA LEU A 256 20.76 -13.27 -4.07
C LEU A 256 20.80 -12.00 -4.90
N GLY A 257 20.32 -10.90 -4.31
CA GLY A 257 20.26 -9.58 -4.94
C GLY A 257 19.08 -9.38 -5.90
N CYS A 258 18.24 -10.40 -6.10
CA CYS A 258 17.10 -10.37 -7.01
C CYS A 258 16.11 -9.25 -6.62
N ALA A 259 15.70 -9.17 -5.34
CA ALA A 259 14.77 -8.16 -4.85
C ALA A 259 15.32 -6.75 -5.02
N GLN A 260 16.59 -6.52 -4.65
CA GLN A 260 17.23 -5.22 -4.80
C GLN A 260 17.34 -4.80 -6.25
N PHE A 261 17.63 -5.76 -7.13
CA PHE A 261 17.77 -5.51 -8.55
C PHE A 261 16.43 -5.15 -9.20
N ILE A 262 15.37 -5.96 -9.00
CA ILE A 262 14.06 -5.70 -9.62
C ILE A 262 13.44 -4.41 -9.10
N PHE A 263 13.58 -4.11 -7.81
CA PHE A 263 13.09 -2.88 -7.21
C PHE A 263 13.75 -1.64 -7.83
N ARG A 264 15.08 -1.66 -8.00
CA ARG A 264 15.78 -0.57 -8.69
C ARG A 264 15.33 -0.42 -10.16
N GLU A 265 15.23 -1.50 -10.90
CA GLU A 265 14.83 -1.45 -12.30
C GLU A 265 13.39 -0.97 -12.46
N PHE A 266 12.49 -1.39 -11.56
CA PHE A 266 11.13 -0.87 -11.56
C PHE A 266 11.08 0.62 -11.21
N SER A 267 11.88 1.07 -10.24
CA SER A 267 12.02 2.50 -9.91
C SER A 267 12.46 3.34 -11.11
N LYS A 268 13.37 2.83 -11.96
CA LYS A 268 13.77 3.49 -13.21
C LYS A 268 12.59 3.64 -14.16
N ILE A 269 11.78 2.61 -14.31
CA ILE A 269 10.61 2.61 -15.20
C ILE A 269 9.57 3.61 -14.69
N LEU A 270 9.25 3.58 -13.38
CA LEU A 270 8.31 4.52 -12.76
C LEU A 270 8.74 5.98 -12.94
N SER A 271 10.03 6.27 -12.79
CA SER A 271 10.58 7.61 -13.00
C SER A 271 10.59 8.01 -14.48
N SER A 272 11.16 7.17 -15.36
CA SER A 272 11.42 7.56 -16.75
C SER A 272 10.20 7.52 -17.65
N GLN A 273 9.29 6.55 -17.45
CA GLN A 273 8.11 6.36 -18.30
C GLN A 273 6.84 6.98 -17.72
N TYR A 274 6.75 7.08 -16.40
CA TYR A 274 5.55 7.58 -15.72
C TYR A 274 5.76 8.89 -14.96
N SER A 275 6.99 9.45 -15.03
CA SER A 275 7.36 10.74 -14.43
C SER A 275 7.14 10.79 -12.91
N CYS A 276 7.31 9.65 -12.23
CA CYS A 276 7.16 9.60 -10.78
C CYS A 276 8.46 10.02 -10.08
N GLU A 277 8.38 11.04 -9.24
CA GLU A 277 9.47 11.53 -8.40
C GLU A 277 9.59 10.75 -7.09
N PHE A 278 8.45 10.23 -6.61
CA PHE A 278 8.37 9.49 -5.36
C PHE A 278 7.74 8.11 -5.58
N ILE A 279 8.20 7.16 -4.77
CA ILE A 279 7.71 5.78 -4.76
C ILE A 279 7.28 5.42 -3.34
N ASN A 280 5.99 5.15 -3.18
CA ASN A 280 5.40 4.60 -1.96
C ASN A 280 5.42 3.08 -2.04
N VAL A 281 5.98 2.41 -1.04
CA VAL A 281 6.02 0.94 -0.99
C VAL A 281 5.09 0.37 0.08
N GLY A 282 4.08 1.15 0.48
CA GLY A 282 3.15 0.76 1.52
C GLY A 282 3.81 0.62 2.90
N ASP A 283 3.10 -0.02 3.79
CA ASP A 283 3.54 -0.23 5.17
C ASP A 283 4.32 -1.55 5.37
N ASP A 284 4.75 -1.79 6.60
CA ASP A 284 5.50 -2.99 7.00
C ASP A 284 4.63 -4.11 7.59
N MET A 285 3.31 -3.95 7.55
CA MET A 285 2.32 -4.91 8.08
C MET A 285 2.57 -5.30 9.56
N GLY A 286 3.32 -4.46 10.30
CA GLY A 286 3.75 -4.74 11.68
C GLY A 286 4.91 -5.74 11.80
N PHE A 287 5.53 -6.17 10.70
CA PHE A 287 6.65 -7.10 10.73
C PHE A 287 8.00 -6.36 10.86
N GLU A 288 8.70 -6.59 11.97
CA GLU A 288 9.99 -5.95 12.24
C GLU A 288 11.08 -6.23 11.18
N ASN A 289 11.08 -7.41 10.57
CA ASN A 289 11.99 -7.73 9.47
C ASN A 289 11.69 -6.89 8.22
N LEU A 290 10.42 -6.70 7.87
CA LEU A 290 10.01 -5.89 6.73
C LEU A 290 10.30 -4.41 6.99
N LYS A 291 10.03 -3.93 8.20
CA LYS A 291 10.40 -2.59 8.66
C LYS A 291 11.90 -2.33 8.51
N LYS A 292 12.76 -3.27 8.98
CA LYS A 292 14.21 -3.17 8.81
C LYS A 292 14.63 -3.08 7.34
N VAL A 293 14.03 -3.90 6.48
CA VAL A 293 14.30 -3.86 5.04
C VAL A 293 13.90 -2.50 4.47
N LYS A 294 12.68 -2.02 4.73
CA LYS A 294 12.20 -0.73 4.24
C LYS A 294 13.05 0.43 4.76
N MET A 295 13.35 0.46 6.06
CA MET A 295 14.23 1.49 6.65
C MET A 295 15.65 1.48 6.07
N SER A 296 16.16 0.33 5.62
CA SER A 296 17.50 0.23 5.02
C SER A 296 17.63 0.89 3.64
N TYR A 297 16.53 1.35 3.07
CA TYR A 297 16.50 2.18 1.85
C TYR A 297 16.37 3.67 2.14
N HIS A 298 16.45 4.09 3.41
CA HIS A 298 16.47 5.49 3.85
C HIS A 298 15.28 6.29 3.31
N PRO A 299 14.04 6.00 3.76
CA PRO A 299 12.86 6.66 3.23
C PRO A 299 12.97 8.18 3.38
N TYR A 300 12.55 8.90 2.34
CA TYR A 300 12.49 10.36 2.33
C TYR A 300 11.49 10.89 3.35
N ARG A 301 10.35 10.19 3.49
CA ARG A 301 9.35 10.48 4.53
C ARG A 301 8.58 9.21 4.91
N LEU A 302 7.96 9.30 6.08
CA LEU A 302 7.09 8.28 6.64
C LEU A 302 5.70 8.89 6.82
N ASN A 303 4.68 8.29 6.19
CA ASN A 303 3.31 8.74 6.34
C ASN A 303 2.58 7.89 7.37
N THR A 304 2.34 8.46 8.54
CA THR A 304 1.63 7.78 9.64
C THR A 304 0.14 7.66 9.34
N LYS A 305 -0.40 6.48 9.62
CA LYS A 305 -1.83 6.15 9.52
C LYS A 305 -2.37 5.76 10.89
N TYR A 306 -3.61 6.17 11.17
CA TYR A 306 -4.34 5.86 12.39
C TYR A 306 -5.58 5.03 12.09
N SER A 307 -5.98 4.19 13.06
CA SER A 307 -7.39 3.84 13.23
C SER A 307 -8.00 4.79 14.23
N ILE A 308 -9.19 5.28 13.95
CA ILE A 308 -9.93 6.14 14.86
C ILE A 308 -11.19 5.45 15.37
N TYR A 309 -11.48 5.65 16.65
CA TYR A 309 -12.62 5.10 17.36
C TYR A 309 -13.33 6.25 18.07
N GLN A 310 -14.64 6.17 18.20
CA GLN A 310 -15.38 7.16 18.98
C GLN A 310 -15.21 6.86 20.48
N LYS A 311 -15.01 7.89 21.30
CA LYS A 311 -15.06 7.76 22.76
C LYS A 311 -16.49 7.45 23.18
N ILE A 312 -16.65 6.42 23.97
CA ILE A 312 -17.93 5.96 24.53
C ILE A 312 -18.07 6.51 25.94
#